data_aa30ef059dee1d9930fb86baf0a03ed9
#
_entry.id   aa30ef059dee1d9930fb86baf0a03ed9
#
_cell.length_a   1.000
_cell.length_b   1.000
_cell.length_c   1.000
_cell.angle_alpha   90.00
_cell.angle_beta   90.00
_cell.angle_gamma   90.00
#
_symmetry.space_group_name_H-M   'P 1'
#
loop_
_entity.id
_entity.type
_entity.pdbx_description
1 polymer ?
#
loop_
_entity_poly.entity_id
_entity_poly.type
_entity_poly.pdbx_seq_one_letter_code
_entity_poly.pdbx_strand_id
1 'polypeptide(L)'
;MQEKVLSSKKNGMIMMILFILLYAAATALAVIGSIFYCIPMAAVGFIWLSLGWIPFLGLKVLKPQEALVLTLFGNYVGTLKDDGFYWVNPFCTAVNPAAKTKLNQSGDVDGGNAAKSVLTLTAAGTGGSSNSSYVSKKISLKIMTLNNNRQKINDCLGNPVEIGIAVMWRVTDTAKAVFNVDNYKEYLSLQLSLIHISEPTRR
;
A
#
# COMPACT_ATOMS: atom_id res chain seq x y z
N MET A 1 16.20 -11.47 5.45
CA MET A 1 14.85 -11.67 6.00
C MET A 1 14.08 -12.59 5.05
N GLN A 2 13.40 -13.62 5.53
CA GLN A 2 12.57 -14.48 4.67
C GLN A 2 11.17 -13.88 4.56
N GLU A 3 10.61 -13.87 3.36
CA GLU A 3 9.27 -13.37 3.13
C GLU A 3 8.23 -14.37 3.68
N LYS A 4 7.36 -13.89 4.57
CA LYS A 4 6.22 -14.64 5.09
C LYS A 4 4.97 -14.21 4.33
N VAL A 5 4.59 -14.99 3.33
CA VAL A 5 3.33 -14.76 2.62
C VAL A 5 2.18 -15.16 3.53
N LEU A 6 1.34 -14.21 3.88
CA LEU A 6 0.10 -14.47 4.58
C LEU A 6 -0.92 -14.96 3.55
N SER A 7 -0.97 -16.27 3.33
CA SER A 7 -2.08 -16.93 2.63
C SER A 7 -3.30 -16.96 3.57
N SER A 8 -3.74 -15.78 3.99
CA SER A 8 -4.95 -15.64 4.77
C SER A 8 -6.13 -15.96 3.86
N LYS A 9 -6.98 -16.89 4.29
CA LYS A 9 -8.26 -17.15 3.62
C LYS A 9 -8.95 -15.80 3.40
N LYS A 10 -9.55 -15.58 2.22
CA LYS A 10 -10.27 -14.34 1.83
C LYS A 10 -11.51 -14.11 2.72
N ASN A 11 -11.29 -13.98 4.02
CA ASN A 11 -12.36 -13.94 5.03
C ASN A 11 -12.91 -12.53 5.29
N GLY A 12 -12.43 -11.53 4.53
CA GLY A 12 -12.83 -10.14 4.76
C GLY A 12 -14.32 -9.90 4.60
N MET A 13 -14.99 -10.60 3.65
CA MET A 13 -16.44 -10.47 3.45
C MET A 13 -17.23 -11.09 4.61
N ILE A 14 -16.83 -12.28 5.05
CA ILE A 14 -17.47 -12.96 6.20
C ILE A 14 -17.32 -12.12 7.46
N MET A 15 -16.11 -11.61 7.72
CA MET A 15 -15.83 -10.74 8.86
C MET A 15 -16.61 -9.42 8.79
N MET A 16 -16.75 -8.83 7.61
CA MET A 16 -17.55 -7.63 7.42
C MET A 16 -19.01 -7.85 7.78
N ILE A 17 -19.61 -8.94 7.29
CA ILE A 17 -21.00 -9.31 7.59
C ILE A 17 -21.16 -9.57 9.10
N LEU A 18 -20.23 -10.31 9.71
CA LEU A 18 -20.24 -10.60 11.14
C LEU A 18 -20.18 -9.31 11.98
N PHE A 19 -19.33 -8.34 11.62
CA PHE A 19 -19.24 -7.07 12.33
C PHE A 19 -20.53 -6.24 12.18
N ILE A 20 -21.15 -6.23 10.99
CA ILE A 20 -22.42 -5.55 10.77
C ILE A 20 -23.52 -6.16 11.64
N LEU A 21 -23.64 -7.50 11.68
CA LEU A 21 -24.60 -8.19 12.53
C LEU A 21 -24.36 -7.89 14.02
N LEU A 22 -23.11 -7.92 14.43
CA LEU A 22 -22.74 -7.65 15.82
C LEU A 22 -23.03 -6.18 16.21
N TYR A 23 -22.82 -5.26 15.28
CA TYR A 23 -23.14 -3.85 15.47
C TYR A 23 -24.66 -3.63 15.55
N ALA A 24 -25.45 -4.31 14.70
CA ALA A 24 -26.90 -4.30 14.75
C ALA A 24 -27.45 -4.89 16.07
N ALA A 25 -26.86 -5.97 16.57
CA ALA A 25 -27.22 -6.55 17.87
C ALA A 25 -26.91 -5.59 19.02
N ALA A 26 -25.76 -4.90 18.97
CA ALA A 26 -25.40 -3.90 20.00
C ALA A 26 -26.35 -2.70 20.01
N THR A 27 -26.81 -2.23 18.84
CA THR A 27 -27.82 -1.16 18.76
C THR A 27 -29.15 -1.63 19.34
N ALA A 28 -29.59 -2.84 19.03
CA ALA A 28 -30.81 -3.41 19.59
C ALA A 28 -30.73 -3.52 21.13
N LEU A 29 -29.61 -4.01 21.67
CA LEU A 29 -29.37 -4.08 23.11
C LEU A 29 -29.41 -2.70 23.80
N ALA A 30 -28.79 -1.69 23.17
CA ALA A 30 -28.78 -0.32 23.70
C ALA A 30 -30.22 0.25 23.76
N VAL A 31 -31.00 0.05 22.70
CA VAL A 31 -32.41 0.53 22.63
C VAL A 31 -33.29 -0.21 23.63
N ILE A 32 -33.23 -1.51 23.67
CA ILE A 32 -34.03 -2.33 24.60
C ILE A 32 -33.66 -1.99 26.05
N GLY A 33 -32.35 -1.89 26.36
CA GLY A 33 -31.87 -1.53 27.67
C GLY A 33 -32.35 -0.15 28.15
N SER A 34 -32.44 0.81 27.23
CA SER A 34 -32.95 2.16 27.52
C SER A 34 -34.47 2.17 27.76
N ILE A 35 -35.25 1.37 27.00
CA ILE A 35 -36.72 1.26 27.17
C ILE A 35 -37.08 0.60 28.49
N PHE A 36 -36.37 -0.47 28.86
CA PHE A 36 -36.65 -1.21 30.11
C PHE A 36 -35.94 -0.64 31.33
N TYR A 37 -35.29 0.51 31.21
CA TYR A 37 -34.48 1.14 32.28
C TYR A 37 -33.40 0.23 32.89
N CYS A 38 -32.99 -0.79 32.17
CA CYS A 38 -31.88 -1.67 32.59
C CYS A 38 -30.55 -1.03 32.33
N ILE A 39 -30.07 -0.23 33.30
CA ILE A 39 -28.80 0.55 33.17
C ILE A 39 -27.62 -0.31 32.74
N PRO A 40 -27.33 -1.51 33.29
CA PRO A 40 -26.17 -2.29 32.87
C PRO A 40 -26.27 -2.76 31.41
N MET A 41 -27.45 -3.10 30.92
CA MET A 41 -27.68 -3.56 29.56
C MET A 41 -27.51 -2.43 28.56
N ALA A 42 -28.00 -1.24 28.84
CA ALA A 42 -27.82 -0.04 28.05
C ALA A 42 -26.34 0.36 28.01
N ALA A 43 -25.64 0.34 29.14
CA ALA A 43 -24.24 0.69 29.24
C ALA A 43 -23.35 -0.21 28.34
N VAL A 44 -23.54 -1.51 28.37
CA VAL A 44 -22.83 -2.46 27.51
C VAL A 44 -23.09 -2.15 26.03
N GLY A 45 -24.32 -1.87 25.63
CA GLY A 45 -24.68 -1.49 24.28
C GLY A 45 -23.96 -0.20 23.82
N PHE A 46 -23.94 0.84 24.64
CA PHE A 46 -23.26 2.11 24.33
C PHE A 46 -21.74 1.97 24.28
N ILE A 47 -21.12 1.21 25.17
CA ILE A 47 -19.69 0.92 25.13
C ILE A 47 -19.33 0.21 23.82
N TRP A 48 -20.13 -0.78 23.43
CA TRP A 48 -19.90 -1.50 22.18
C TRP A 48 -20.07 -0.61 20.94
N LEU A 49 -21.05 0.27 20.93
CA LEU A 49 -21.25 1.24 19.86
C LEU A 49 -20.07 2.17 19.68
N SER A 50 -19.44 2.60 20.78
CA SER A 50 -18.28 3.49 20.73
C SER A 50 -17.00 2.78 20.26
N LEU A 51 -16.77 1.51 20.63
CA LEU A 51 -15.56 0.74 20.28
C LEU A 51 -15.74 -0.14 19.05
N GLY A 52 -16.97 -0.47 18.67
CA GLY A 52 -17.30 -1.45 17.62
C GLY A 52 -16.88 -1.07 16.21
N TRP A 53 -16.47 0.16 15.95
CA TRP A 53 -15.95 0.59 14.65
C TRP A 53 -14.48 0.20 14.45
N ILE A 54 -13.71 -0.05 15.53
CA ILE A 54 -12.27 -0.38 15.45
C ILE A 54 -12.00 -1.60 14.55
N PRO A 55 -12.73 -2.72 14.65
CA PRO A 55 -12.50 -3.88 13.78
C PRO A 55 -12.65 -3.59 12.29
N PHE A 56 -13.47 -2.60 11.89
CA PHE A 56 -13.63 -2.20 10.49
C PHE A 56 -12.36 -1.61 9.88
N LEU A 57 -11.48 -1.00 10.68
CA LEU A 57 -10.18 -0.49 10.22
C LEU A 57 -9.25 -1.60 9.72
N GLY A 58 -9.47 -2.83 10.16
CA GLY A 58 -8.72 -4.01 9.72
C GLY A 58 -9.07 -4.51 8.33
N LEU A 59 -10.13 -4.00 7.69
CA LEU A 59 -10.54 -4.41 6.35
C LEU A 59 -9.60 -3.80 5.29
N LYS A 60 -8.97 -4.65 4.46
CA LYS A 60 -8.06 -4.26 3.39
C LYS A 60 -8.47 -4.91 2.08
N VAL A 61 -8.51 -4.11 1.02
CA VAL A 61 -8.78 -4.57 -0.34
C VAL A 61 -7.48 -4.57 -1.14
N LEU A 62 -7.15 -5.70 -1.74
CA LEU A 62 -5.98 -5.87 -2.60
C LEU A 62 -6.44 -6.16 -4.03
N LYS A 63 -5.87 -5.42 -4.98
CA LYS A 63 -6.09 -5.67 -6.42
C LYS A 63 -5.12 -6.74 -6.93
N PRO A 64 -5.42 -7.39 -8.05
CA PRO A 64 -4.49 -8.29 -8.70
C PRO A 64 -3.14 -7.62 -8.97
N GLN A 65 -2.04 -8.34 -8.73
CA GLN A 65 -0.67 -7.84 -8.91
C GLN A 65 -0.30 -6.66 -8.00
N GLU A 66 -0.96 -6.53 -6.85
CA GLU A 66 -0.56 -5.62 -5.78
C GLU A 66 -0.15 -6.44 -4.55
N ALA A 67 0.84 -5.97 -3.82
CA ALA A 67 1.23 -6.53 -2.54
C ALA A 67 1.16 -5.49 -1.43
N LEU A 68 0.88 -5.96 -0.21
CA LEU A 68 0.82 -5.13 0.97
C LEU A 68 1.69 -5.74 2.08
N VAL A 69 2.77 -5.05 2.42
CA VAL A 69 3.66 -5.45 3.51
C VAL A 69 3.12 -4.89 4.81
N LEU A 70 2.86 -5.79 5.77
CA LEU A 70 2.24 -5.47 7.05
C LEU A 70 3.24 -5.55 8.19
N THR A 71 3.25 -4.51 9.01
CA THR A 71 3.99 -4.46 10.26
C THR A 71 3.04 -4.17 11.43
N LEU A 72 3.32 -4.76 12.58
CA LEU A 72 2.61 -4.54 13.83
C LEU A 72 3.61 -4.01 14.85
N PHE A 73 3.45 -2.76 15.27
CA PHE A 73 4.37 -2.08 16.21
C PHE A 73 5.85 -2.18 15.81
N GLY A 74 6.14 -2.08 14.49
CA GLY A 74 7.50 -2.19 13.95
C GLY A 74 7.94 -3.60 13.58
N ASN A 75 7.30 -4.65 14.08
CA ASN A 75 7.63 -6.02 13.75
C ASN A 75 6.96 -6.46 12.42
N TYR A 76 7.70 -7.12 11.55
CA TYR A 76 7.16 -7.67 10.31
C TYR A 76 6.23 -8.85 10.61
N VAL A 77 4.96 -8.71 10.24
CA VAL A 77 3.94 -9.74 10.41
C VAL A 77 3.86 -10.66 9.20
N GLY A 78 3.89 -10.05 8.01
CA GLY A 78 3.83 -10.77 6.75
C GLY A 78 3.37 -9.87 5.59
N THR A 79 3.32 -10.47 4.41
CA THR A 79 2.93 -9.80 3.16
C THR A 79 1.69 -10.45 2.58
N LEU A 80 0.72 -9.65 2.18
CA LEU A 80 -0.42 -10.06 1.36
C LEU A 80 -0.06 -9.87 -0.10
N LYS A 81 -0.07 -10.94 -0.91
CA LYS A 81 0.22 -10.92 -2.36
C LYS A 81 -0.97 -11.25 -3.22
N ASP A 82 -1.91 -12.02 -2.68
CA ASP A 82 -3.08 -12.44 -3.44
C ASP A 82 -4.12 -11.32 -3.51
N ASP A 83 -4.86 -11.27 -4.60
CA ASP A 83 -6.00 -10.37 -4.75
C ASP A 83 -7.16 -10.80 -3.86
N GLY A 84 -7.89 -9.83 -3.34
CA GLY A 84 -9.08 -10.12 -2.56
C GLY A 84 -9.38 -9.11 -1.47
N PHE A 85 -10.36 -9.48 -0.66
CA PHE A 85 -10.80 -8.73 0.50
C PHE A 85 -10.39 -9.47 1.77
N TYR A 86 -9.53 -8.84 2.56
CA TYR A 86 -8.91 -9.42 3.74
C TYR A 86 -9.28 -8.63 4.98
N TRP A 87 -9.43 -9.37 6.07
CA TRP A 87 -9.43 -8.79 7.39
C TRP A 87 -8.09 -9.07 8.06
N VAL A 88 -7.43 -8.02 8.50
CA VAL A 88 -6.15 -8.04 9.22
C VAL A 88 -6.34 -7.34 10.54
N ASN A 89 -5.45 -7.57 11.49
CA ASN A 89 -5.48 -6.85 12.75
C ASN A 89 -5.52 -5.32 12.48
N PRO A 90 -6.48 -4.56 13.05
CA PRO A 90 -6.63 -3.12 12.80
C PRO A 90 -5.39 -2.30 13.18
N PHE A 91 -4.55 -2.81 14.07
CA PHE A 91 -3.29 -2.16 14.47
C PHE A 91 -2.13 -2.40 13.49
N CYS A 92 -2.32 -3.27 12.48
CA CYS A 92 -1.31 -3.46 11.44
C CYS A 92 -1.23 -2.25 10.51
N THR A 93 -0.02 -1.73 10.35
CA THR A 93 0.30 -0.64 9.42
C THR A 93 0.95 -1.20 8.16
N ALA A 94 0.60 -0.61 7.02
CA ALA A 94 1.25 -0.93 5.74
C ALA A 94 2.52 -0.09 5.60
N VAL A 95 3.62 -0.71 5.19
CA VAL A 95 4.92 -0.04 5.00
C VAL A 95 5.35 -0.18 3.54
N ASN A 96 5.67 0.96 2.94
CA ASN A 96 6.31 1.06 1.62
C ASN A 96 7.21 2.30 1.61
N PRO A 97 8.51 2.17 1.80
CA PRO A 97 9.44 3.30 1.84
C PRO A 97 9.51 4.03 0.48
N ALA A 98 9.41 3.30 -0.62
CA ALA A 98 9.45 3.87 -1.97
C ALA A 98 8.10 4.46 -2.44
N ALA A 99 7.09 4.59 -1.56
CA ALA A 99 5.77 5.07 -1.93
C ALA A 99 5.77 6.53 -2.43
N LYS A 100 6.70 7.36 -1.92
CA LYS A 100 6.82 8.78 -2.28
C LYS A 100 7.65 9.01 -3.55
N THR A 101 8.46 8.03 -3.96
CA THR A 101 9.38 8.17 -5.09
C THR A 101 8.67 7.87 -6.39
N LYS A 102 8.60 8.89 -7.26
CA LYS A 102 8.08 8.78 -8.62
C LYS A 102 9.28 8.82 -9.58
N LEU A 103 9.50 7.75 -10.32
CA LEU A 103 10.59 7.62 -11.29
C LEU A 103 10.12 7.76 -12.75
N ASN A 104 8.96 8.36 -13.01
CA ASN A 104 8.35 8.42 -14.35
C ASN A 104 8.26 7.05 -15.05
N GLN A 105 7.98 6.01 -14.27
CA GLN A 105 7.85 4.63 -14.73
C GLN A 105 6.40 4.31 -15.08
N SER A 106 6.23 3.43 -16.08
CA SER A 106 4.93 2.79 -16.29
C SER A 106 4.64 1.84 -15.13
N GLY A 107 3.83 2.21 -14.19
CA GLY A 107 3.48 1.37 -13.03
C GLY A 107 3.70 2.02 -11.67
N ASP A 108 4.08 3.28 -11.65
CA ASP A 108 3.84 4.09 -10.46
C ASP A 108 2.33 4.12 -10.23
N VAL A 109 1.87 3.34 -9.24
CA VAL A 109 0.45 3.29 -8.85
C VAL A 109 0.09 4.65 -8.32
N ASP A 110 -0.41 5.51 -9.19
CA ASP A 110 -1.08 6.72 -8.75
C ASP A 110 -2.23 6.29 -7.85
N GLY A 111 -2.09 6.58 -6.55
CA GLY A 111 -3.17 6.35 -5.59
C GLY A 111 -4.43 7.01 -6.14
N GLY A 112 -5.24 6.18 -6.78
CA GLY A 112 -6.46 6.40 -7.53
C GLY A 112 -7.01 7.82 -7.53
N ASN A 113 -6.85 8.51 -8.64
CA ASN A 113 -7.60 9.72 -8.95
C ASN A 113 -9.13 9.49 -9.04
N ALA A 114 -9.57 8.22 -9.06
CA ALA A 114 -10.98 7.86 -9.12
C ALA A 114 -11.75 8.13 -7.82
N ALA A 115 -11.10 8.08 -6.65
CA ALA A 115 -11.76 8.39 -5.38
C ALA A 115 -11.71 9.90 -5.05
N LYS A 116 -10.86 10.67 -5.72
CA LYS A 116 -10.73 12.12 -5.49
C LYS A 116 -11.89 12.92 -6.06
N SER A 117 -12.55 12.46 -7.13
CA SER A 117 -13.62 13.20 -7.79
C SER A 117 -14.95 13.16 -7.02
N VAL A 118 -15.18 12.14 -6.21
CA VAL A 118 -16.44 11.99 -5.45
C VAL A 118 -16.38 12.71 -4.10
N LEU A 119 -15.18 12.79 -3.47
CA LEU A 119 -15.05 13.44 -2.16
C LEU A 119 -14.83 14.97 -2.24
N THR A 120 -14.44 15.49 -3.42
CA THR A 120 -14.25 16.95 -3.62
C THR A 120 -15.57 17.70 -3.79
N LEU A 121 -16.67 17.00 -4.11
CA LEU A 121 -18.00 17.63 -4.27
C LEU A 121 -18.70 17.94 -2.95
N THR A 122 -18.29 17.35 -1.83
CA THR A 122 -18.92 17.55 -0.51
C THR A 122 -18.14 18.46 0.44
N ALA A 123 -16.92 18.91 0.08
CA ALA A 123 -16.08 19.75 0.92
C ALA A 123 -15.76 21.13 0.30
N ALA A 124 -16.73 21.72 -0.42
CA ALA A 124 -16.65 23.10 -0.84
C ALA A 124 -17.05 24.05 0.32
N GLY A 125 -16.26 24.03 1.37
CA GLY A 125 -16.43 24.95 2.49
C GLY A 125 -15.19 24.98 3.34
N THR A 126 -14.43 26.04 3.24
CA THR A 126 -13.31 26.49 4.08
C THR A 126 -11.90 26.12 3.59
N GLY A 127 -11.16 27.18 3.26
CA GLY A 127 -9.82 27.22 2.72
C GLY A 127 -8.76 26.49 3.53
N GLY A 128 -7.95 25.78 2.79
CA GLY A 128 -6.77 25.12 3.28
C GLY A 128 -6.28 24.12 2.25
N SER A 129 -5.55 24.59 1.24
CA SER A 129 -4.91 23.73 0.24
C SER A 129 -3.76 22.92 0.84
N SER A 130 -4.07 21.89 1.61
CA SER A 130 -3.11 20.82 1.89
C SER A 130 -3.32 19.74 0.82
N ASN A 131 -2.50 19.78 -0.23
CA ASN A 131 -2.34 18.70 -1.19
C ASN A 131 -1.73 17.47 -0.48
N SER A 132 -2.49 16.84 0.42
CA SER A 132 -2.14 15.52 0.90
C SER A 132 -2.52 14.52 -0.20
N SER A 133 -1.65 14.38 -1.19
CA SER A 133 -1.72 13.27 -2.12
C SER A 133 -1.61 11.99 -1.29
N TYR A 134 -2.70 11.23 -1.23
CA TYR A 134 -2.74 9.94 -0.56
C TYR A 134 -1.75 9.02 -1.26
N VAL A 135 -0.56 8.90 -0.69
CA VAL A 135 0.49 8.04 -1.23
C VAL A 135 0.10 6.60 -0.93
N SER A 136 -0.18 5.83 -1.98
CA SER A 136 -0.52 4.41 -1.83
C SER A 136 0.68 3.66 -1.24
N LYS A 137 0.47 2.99 -0.11
CA LYS A 137 1.47 2.12 0.52
C LYS A 137 1.54 0.72 -0.08
N LYS A 138 0.79 0.47 -1.16
CA LYS A 138 0.80 -0.78 -1.88
C LYS A 138 2.01 -0.87 -2.81
N ILE A 139 2.53 -2.06 -3.02
CA ILE A 139 3.65 -2.35 -3.90
C ILE A 139 3.11 -3.02 -5.15
N SER A 140 3.45 -2.52 -6.33
CA SER A 140 3.10 -3.16 -7.59
C SER A 140 4.03 -4.35 -7.85
N LEU A 141 3.44 -5.50 -8.17
CA LEU A 141 4.15 -6.71 -8.62
C LEU A 141 4.17 -6.83 -10.15
N LYS A 142 3.58 -5.87 -10.85
CA LYS A 142 3.59 -5.83 -12.31
C LYS A 142 4.99 -5.58 -12.83
N ILE A 143 5.23 -5.99 -14.07
CA ILE A 143 6.45 -5.60 -14.77
C ILE A 143 6.41 -4.10 -15.03
N MET A 144 7.44 -3.41 -14.60
CA MET A 144 7.61 -1.96 -14.76
C MET A 144 8.79 -1.70 -15.67
N THR A 145 8.71 -0.64 -16.47
CA THR A 145 9.80 -0.20 -17.36
C THR A 145 10.40 1.08 -16.83
N LEU A 146 11.70 1.06 -16.57
CA LEU A 146 12.47 2.24 -16.25
C LEU A 146 13.23 2.69 -17.49
N ASN A 147 12.90 3.89 -17.98
CA ASN A 147 13.63 4.52 -19.07
C ASN A 147 14.72 5.40 -18.46
N ASN A 148 15.98 5.11 -18.74
CA ASN A 148 17.07 6.01 -18.43
C ASN A 148 17.19 7.06 -19.52
N ASN A 149 17.49 8.31 -19.14
CA ASN A 149 17.69 9.39 -20.09
C ASN A 149 18.86 9.04 -21.01
N ARG A 150 18.76 9.47 -22.28
CA ARG A 150 19.84 9.33 -23.25
C ARG A 150 21.10 9.98 -22.70
N GLN A 151 22.18 9.22 -22.66
CA GLN A 151 23.51 9.70 -22.24
C GLN A 151 24.46 9.70 -23.44
N LYS A 152 25.26 10.74 -23.52
CA LYS A 152 26.34 10.81 -24.49
C LYS A 152 27.57 10.11 -23.92
N ILE A 153 27.99 9.05 -24.59
CA ILE A 153 29.21 8.32 -24.27
C ILE A 153 30.13 8.37 -25.51
N ASN A 154 31.46 8.30 -25.29
CA ASN A 154 32.40 8.19 -26.38
C ASN A 154 32.63 6.71 -26.68
N ASP A 155 32.57 6.39 -27.97
CA ASP A 155 32.96 5.07 -28.47
C ASP A 155 34.51 4.91 -28.36
N CYS A 156 35.01 3.69 -28.52
CA CYS A 156 36.42 3.36 -28.51
C CYS A 156 37.26 4.16 -29.55
N LEU A 157 36.60 4.71 -30.57
CA LEU A 157 37.18 5.61 -31.57
C LEU A 157 37.07 7.08 -31.20
N GLY A 158 36.50 7.41 -30.02
CA GLY A 158 36.32 8.79 -29.58
C GLY A 158 35.10 9.52 -30.16
N ASN A 159 34.23 8.83 -30.91
CA ASN A 159 33.02 9.43 -31.45
C ASN A 159 31.94 9.51 -30.36
N PRO A 160 31.24 10.66 -30.21
CA PRO A 160 30.13 10.78 -29.27
C PRO A 160 28.93 10.02 -29.79
N VAL A 161 28.43 9.03 -28.98
CA VAL A 161 27.25 8.24 -29.28
C VAL A 161 26.22 8.51 -28.21
N GLU A 162 24.94 8.67 -28.59
CA GLU A 162 23.83 8.80 -27.65
C GLU A 162 23.16 7.42 -27.42
N ILE A 163 23.24 6.94 -26.19
CA ILE A 163 22.61 5.66 -25.81
C ILE A 163 21.50 5.90 -24.80
N GLY A 164 20.31 5.33 -25.08
CA GLY A 164 19.19 5.25 -24.15
C GLY A 164 18.91 3.79 -23.81
N ILE A 165 18.68 3.49 -22.54
CA ILE A 165 18.36 2.13 -22.06
C ILE A 165 17.00 2.13 -21.42
N ALA A 166 16.19 1.13 -21.80
CA ALA A 166 14.95 0.81 -21.15
C ALA A 166 15.11 -0.55 -20.43
N VAL A 167 14.91 -0.56 -19.11
CA VAL A 167 15.03 -1.78 -18.30
C VAL A 167 13.65 -2.19 -17.80
N MET A 168 13.29 -3.44 -18.05
CA MET A 168 12.09 -4.07 -17.52
C MET A 168 12.42 -4.80 -16.22
N TRP A 169 11.68 -4.53 -15.16
CA TRP A 169 11.90 -5.12 -13.85
C TRP A 169 10.60 -5.36 -13.09
N ARG A 170 10.62 -6.22 -12.10
CA ARG A 170 9.48 -6.46 -11.20
C ARG A 170 9.97 -6.82 -9.81
N VAL A 171 9.15 -6.55 -8.79
CA VAL A 171 9.40 -6.97 -7.42
C VAL A 171 8.97 -8.43 -7.27
N THR A 172 9.90 -9.31 -6.88
CA THR A 172 9.63 -10.73 -6.59
C THR A 172 9.47 -10.97 -5.09
N ASP A 173 10.39 -10.43 -4.27
CA ASP A 173 10.40 -10.54 -2.82
C ASP A 173 10.15 -9.15 -2.20
N THR A 174 8.94 -8.95 -1.71
CA THR A 174 8.51 -7.66 -1.17
C THR A 174 9.11 -7.36 0.18
N ALA A 175 9.40 -8.39 1.00
CA ALA A 175 10.02 -8.20 2.30
C ALA A 175 11.46 -7.70 2.15
N LYS A 176 12.24 -8.29 1.24
CA LYS A 176 13.60 -7.82 0.95
C LYS A 176 13.60 -6.42 0.34
N ALA A 177 12.66 -6.14 -0.56
CA ALA A 177 12.56 -4.82 -1.19
C ALA A 177 12.26 -3.69 -0.18
N VAL A 178 11.49 -4.00 0.89
CA VAL A 178 11.07 -2.99 1.88
C VAL A 178 12.05 -2.85 3.03
N PHE A 179 12.67 -3.95 3.48
CA PHE A 179 13.47 -3.95 4.72
C PHE A 179 14.98 -4.04 4.51
N ASN A 180 15.45 -4.51 3.34
CA ASN A 180 16.89 -4.58 3.06
C ASN A 180 17.40 -3.34 2.32
N VAL A 181 16.51 -2.54 1.74
CA VAL A 181 16.86 -1.34 0.97
C VAL A 181 15.93 -0.22 1.38
N ASP A 182 16.47 0.96 1.68
CA ASP A 182 15.67 2.12 2.09
C ASP A 182 14.68 2.54 1.00
N ASN A 183 15.13 2.58 -0.24
CA ASN A 183 14.32 2.92 -1.39
C ASN A 183 14.71 2.07 -2.60
N TYR A 184 13.99 0.97 -2.80
CA TYR A 184 14.31 0.03 -3.89
C TYR A 184 14.18 0.64 -5.30
N LYS A 185 13.34 1.65 -5.48
CA LYS A 185 13.21 2.36 -6.76
C LYS A 185 14.43 3.22 -7.05
N GLU A 186 14.87 3.98 -6.08
CA GLU A 186 16.06 4.83 -6.19
C GLU A 186 17.33 4.00 -6.33
N TYR A 187 17.45 2.93 -5.53
CA TYR A 187 18.53 1.96 -5.64
C TYR A 187 18.65 1.39 -7.06
N LEU A 188 17.51 1.01 -7.66
CA LEU A 188 17.49 0.49 -9.04
C LEU A 188 17.97 1.54 -10.05
N SER A 189 17.51 2.79 -9.94
CA SER A 189 17.90 3.86 -10.85
C SER A 189 19.39 4.20 -10.76
N LEU A 190 19.96 4.16 -9.56
CA LEU A 190 21.39 4.35 -9.34
C LEU A 190 22.22 3.21 -9.93
N GLN A 191 21.80 1.96 -9.72
CA GLN A 191 22.50 0.79 -10.29
C GLN A 191 22.51 0.85 -11.82
N LEU A 192 21.40 1.24 -12.43
CA LEU A 192 21.32 1.40 -13.88
C LEU A 192 22.23 2.52 -14.42
N SER A 193 22.38 3.61 -13.67
CA SER A 193 23.32 4.69 -14.01
C SER A 193 24.78 4.22 -13.94
N LEU A 194 25.12 3.36 -12.97
CA LEU A 194 26.48 2.86 -12.77
C LEU A 194 26.92 1.82 -13.81
N ILE A 195 26.00 1.01 -14.35
CA ILE A 195 26.31 -0.01 -15.36
C ILE A 195 26.95 0.62 -16.61
N HIS A 196 26.61 1.85 -16.95
CA HIS A 196 27.20 2.57 -18.07
C HIS A 196 28.61 3.05 -17.85
N ILE A 197 29.04 3.20 -16.59
CA ILE A 197 30.36 3.74 -16.25
C ILE A 197 31.39 2.62 -16.11
N SER A 198 30.96 1.40 -15.82
CA SER A 198 31.83 0.31 -15.39
C SER A 198 32.16 -0.73 -16.48
N GLU A 199 31.77 -0.56 -17.76
CA GLU A 199 32.28 -1.43 -18.80
C GLU A 199 33.72 -1.00 -19.15
N PRO A 200 34.74 -1.69 -18.56
CA PRO A 200 36.10 -1.45 -19.02
C PRO A 200 36.21 -1.98 -20.45
N THR A 201 36.55 -1.13 -21.36
CA THR A 201 37.06 -1.49 -22.70
C THR A 201 38.07 -2.62 -22.54
N ARG A 202 37.62 -3.89 -22.65
CA ARG A 202 38.56 -5.00 -22.82
C ARG A 202 39.24 -4.83 -24.17
N ARG A 203 40.51 -4.51 -24.09
CA ARG A 203 41.44 -4.66 -25.19
C ARG A 203 41.61 -6.12 -25.57
#